data_386406b1fd8baa19bd67b6a281399276
#
_entry.id   386406b1fd8baa19bd67b6a281399276
#
_cell.length_a   1.000
_cell.length_b   1.000
_cell.length_c   1.000
_cell.angle_alpha   90.00
_cell.angle_beta   90.00
_cell.angle_gamma   90.00
#
_symmetry.space_group_name_H-M   'P 1'
#
loop_
_entity.id
_entity.type
_entity.pdbx_description
1 polymer ?
#
loop_
_entity_poly.entity_id
_entity_poly.type
_entity_poly.pdbx_seq_one_letter_code
_entity_poly.pdbx_strand_id
1 'polypeptide(L)'
;LEDKLEITGLVLDETKTYAVDHDATIVEEDGTEIRIAPLDVQYQNATVWGRLITNFAGPLNNFILGTIAFIVLVFMQGGVPNTASNVIQVTPDGAMQEAGVKSGDRILKIANYEVSNWDDLSDAVSKATDHLSEGDTIDVTVKTTSGSVENVAVRPKKNNGSYFIGVSPGLKTGFWDKVT
;
A
#
# COMPACT_ATOMS: atom_id res chain seq x y z
N LEU A 1 4.77 -15.69 -49.22
CA LEU A 1 5.92 -15.01 -49.82
C LEU A 1 7.01 -15.05 -48.75
N GLU A 2 8.03 -15.91 -48.94
CA GLU A 2 9.25 -15.83 -48.15
C GLU A 2 9.95 -14.56 -48.64
N ASP A 3 9.95 -13.51 -47.78
CA ASP A 3 10.75 -12.32 -48.03
C ASP A 3 12.21 -12.71 -47.90
N LYS A 4 12.88 -12.83 -49.05
CA LYS A 4 14.33 -13.07 -49.07
C LYS A 4 15.05 -11.83 -48.58
N LEU A 5 15.82 -12.00 -47.53
CA LEU A 5 16.77 -10.97 -47.08
C LEU A 5 17.94 -10.92 -48.05
N GLU A 6 18.08 -9.79 -48.74
CA GLU A 6 19.12 -9.58 -49.73
C GLU A 6 19.72 -8.15 -49.55
N ILE A 7 21.05 -8.05 -49.65
CA ILE A 7 21.74 -6.77 -49.71
C ILE A 7 22.25 -6.59 -51.12
N THR A 8 21.90 -5.47 -51.75
CA THR A 8 22.38 -5.09 -53.05
C THR A 8 23.33 -3.92 -52.93
N GLY A 9 24.56 -4.05 -53.44
CA GLY A 9 25.60 -3.05 -53.38
C GLY A 9 26.41 -2.99 -54.67
N LEU A 10 27.12 -1.89 -54.89
CA LEU A 10 28.07 -1.71 -56.00
C LEU A 10 29.43 -2.27 -55.58
N VAL A 11 29.92 -3.25 -56.29
CA VAL A 11 31.27 -3.82 -56.11
C VAL A 11 32.00 -3.74 -57.43
N LEU A 12 33.06 -2.92 -57.50
CA LEU A 12 33.83 -2.67 -58.70
C LEU A 12 32.98 -2.21 -59.90
N ASP A 13 32.08 -1.25 -59.66
CA ASP A 13 31.11 -0.71 -60.63
C ASP A 13 30.03 -1.70 -61.14
N GLU A 14 30.01 -2.88 -60.59
CA GLU A 14 28.94 -3.87 -60.85
C GLU A 14 27.97 -3.97 -59.66
N THR A 15 26.65 -3.95 -59.97
CA THR A 15 25.62 -4.18 -58.96
C THR A 15 25.58 -5.67 -58.63
N LYS A 16 25.86 -6.02 -57.37
CA LYS A 16 25.79 -7.40 -56.87
C LYS A 16 24.81 -7.50 -55.74
N THR A 17 23.99 -8.57 -55.76
CA THR A 17 23.01 -8.89 -54.71
C THR A 17 23.49 -10.15 -53.97
N TYR A 18 23.55 -10.04 -52.65
CA TYR A 18 23.95 -11.15 -51.78
C TYR A 18 22.76 -11.53 -50.88
N ALA A 19 22.52 -12.81 -50.74
CA ALA A 19 21.60 -13.30 -49.73
C ALA A 19 22.17 -13.10 -48.33
N VAL A 20 21.37 -12.63 -47.41
CA VAL A 20 21.75 -12.33 -46.03
C VAL A 20 21.03 -13.29 -45.08
N ASP A 21 21.75 -13.81 -44.13
CA ASP A 21 21.21 -14.64 -43.09
C ASP A 21 20.27 -13.83 -42.19
N HIS A 22 19.19 -14.47 -41.69
CA HIS A 22 18.23 -13.88 -40.78
C HIS A 22 18.87 -13.29 -39.50
N ASP A 23 19.95 -13.94 -39.05
CA ASP A 23 20.66 -13.55 -37.83
C ASP A 23 21.98 -12.81 -38.10
N ALA A 24 22.14 -12.28 -39.32
CA ALA A 24 23.37 -11.57 -39.71
C ALA A 24 23.59 -10.31 -38.86
N THR A 25 24.86 -9.97 -38.70
CA THR A 25 25.32 -8.77 -38.02
C THR A 25 26.10 -7.89 -38.99
N ILE A 26 25.82 -6.60 -38.98
CA ILE A 26 26.60 -5.61 -39.74
C ILE A 26 27.73 -5.17 -38.81
N VAL A 27 28.96 -5.23 -39.28
CA VAL A 27 30.12 -4.72 -38.58
C VAL A 27 30.51 -3.37 -39.23
N GLU A 28 30.44 -2.30 -38.45
CA GLU A 28 30.81 -0.96 -38.89
C GLU A 28 32.35 -0.80 -38.91
N GLU A 29 32.84 0.27 -39.51
CA GLU A 29 34.29 0.54 -39.63
C GLU A 29 34.99 0.71 -38.27
N ASP A 30 34.23 1.16 -37.24
CA ASP A 30 34.72 1.33 -35.88
C ASP A 30 34.69 0.01 -35.05
N GLY A 31 34.25 -1.09 -35.67
CA GLY A 31 34.10 -2.40 -35.03
C GLY A 31 32.80 -2.61 -34.27
N THR A 32 31.85 -1.67 -34.37
CA THR A 32 30.52 -1.82 -33.76
C THR A 32 29.71 -2.88 -34.50
N GLU A 33 29.20 -3.86 -33.78
CA GLU A 33 28.36 -4.93 -34.31
C GLU A 33 26.88 -4.60 -34.11
N ILE A 34 26.13 -4.45 -35.19
CA ILE A 34 24.70 -4.18 -35.19
C ILE A 34 23.95 -5.38 -35.81
N ARG A 35 23.16 -6.05 -35.01
CA ARG A 35 22.32 -7.14 -35.53
C ARG A 35 21.21 -6.58 -36.43
N ILE A 36 21.04 -7.16 -37.62
CA ILE A 36 19.94 -6.80 -38.52
C ILE A 36 18.60 -7.15 -37.88
N ALA A 37 17.55 -6.40 -38.21
CA ALA A 37 16.19 -6.63 -37.75
C ALA A 37 15.27 -6.95 -38.94
N PRO A 38 15.16 -8.23 -39.35
CA PRO A 38 14.21 -8.64 -40.38
C PRO A 38 12.77 -8.24 -40.05
N LEU A 39 11.91 -8.21 -41.04
CA LEU A 39 10.52 -7.74 -40.89
C LEU A 39 9.73 -8.53 -39.84
N ASP A 40 9.99 -9.81 -39.69
CA ASP A 40 9.33 -10.69 -38.72
C ASP A 40 9.67 -10.39 -37.25
N VAL A 41 10.88 -9.84 -36.97
CA VAL A 41 11.27 -9.44 -35.62
C VAL A 41 11.00 -7.97 -35.31
N GLN A 42 10.53 -7.20 -36.30
CA GLN A 42 10.17 -5.80 -36.07
C GLN A 42 8.85 -5.65 -35.32
N TYR A 43 8.81 -4.72 -34.37
CA TYR A 43 7.60 -4.43 -33.59
C TYR A 43 6.36 -4.18 -34.44
N GLN A 44 6.54 -3.54 -35.63
CA GLN A 44 5.44 -3.19 -36.53
C GLN A 44 4.75 -4.44 -37.13
N ASN A 45 5.46 -5.54 -37.27
CA ASN A 45 4.95 -6.80 -37.79
C ASN A 45 4.59 -7.79 -36.67
N ALA A 46 4.83 -7.44 -35.41
CA ALA A 46 4.38 -8.23 -34.28
C ALA A 46 2.84 -8.32 -34.25
N THR A 47 2.34 -9.46 -33.80
CA THR A 47 0.90 -9.66 -33.62
C THR A 47 0.30 -8.58 -32.72
N VAL A 48 -0.99 -8.28 -32.87
CA VAL A 48 -1.71 -7.30 -32.04
C VAL A 48 -1.52 -7.62 -30.55
N TRP A 49 -1.58 -8.89 -30.18
CA TRP A 49 -1.33 -9.33 -28.80
C TRP A 49 0.11 -9.09 -28.34
N GLY A 50 1.09 -9.34 -29.20
CA GLY A 50 2.50 -9.05 -28.88
C GLY A 50 2.73 -7.56 -28.59
N ARG A 51 2.21 -6.69 -29.46
CA ARG A 51 2.28 -5.22 -29.25
C ARG A 51 1.54 -4.79 -27.99
N LEU A 52 0.37 -5.35 -27.72
CA LEU A 52 -0.39 -5.06 -26.51
C LEU A 52 0.41 -5.43 -25.25
N ILE A 53 0.94 -6.66 -25.21
CA ILE A 53 1.74 -7.12 -24.07
C ILE A 53 2.97 -6.23 -23.86
N THR A 54 3.70 -5.91 -24.93
CA THR A 54 4.89 -5.05 -24.84
C THR A 54 4.56 -3.67 -24.26
N ASN A 55 3.45 -3.07 -24.74
CA ASN A 55 3.04 -1.75 -24.25
C ASN A 55 2.53 -1.77 -22.80
N PHE A 56 1.88 -2.86 -22.38
CA PHE A 56 1.36 -2.98 -21.02
C PHE A 56 2.36 -3.55 -20.02
N ALA A 57 3.46 -4.17 -20.47
CA ALA A 57 4.43 -4.79 -19.58
C ALA A 57 5.01 -3.82 -18.54
N GLY A 58 5.35 -2.59 -18.95
CA GLY A 58 5.86 -1.56 -18.06
C GLY A 58 4.86 -1.14 -16.98
N PRO A 59 3.68 -0.61 -17.34
CA PRO A 59 2.63 -0.24 -16.40
C PRO A 59 2.20 -1.41 -15.49
N LEU A 60 2.06 -2.62 -16.05
CA LEU A 60 1.67 -3.80 -15.29
C LEU A 60 2.73 -4.16 -14.23
N ASN A 61 4.00 -4.12 -14.59
CA ASN A 61 5.09 -4.42 -13.65
C ASN A 61 5.11 -3.40 -12.50
N ASN A 62 4.91 -2.13 -12.78
CA ASN A 62 4.83 -1.08 -11.76
C ASN A 62 3.62 -1.29 -10.83
N PHE A 63 2.47 -1.70 -11.38
CA PHE A 63 1.29 -2.03 -10.58
C PHE A 63 1.52 -3.23 -9.66
N ILE A 64 2.15 -4.30 -10.17
CA ILE A 64 2.50 -5.49 -9.37
C ILE A 64 3.48 -5.10 -8.26
N LEU A 65 4.52 -4.34 -8.57
CA LEU A 65 5.50 -3.90 -7.58
C LEU A 65 4.86 -3.01 -6.51
N GLY A 66 4.00 -2.08 -6.89
CA GLY A 66 3.24 -1.23 -5.96
C GLY A 66 2.34 -2.05 -5.04
N THR A 67 1.65 -3.06 -5.59
CA THR A 67 0.80 -3.96 -4.81
C THR A 67 1.63 -4.76 -3.79
N ILE A 68 2.77 -5.30 -4.19
CA ILE A 68 3.67 -6.04 -3.28
C ILE A 68 4.18 -5.11 -2.18
N ALA A 69 4.63 -3.91 -2.51
CA ALA A 69 5.10 -2.94 -1.54
C ALA A 69 4.00 -2.56 -0.54
N PHE A 70 2.76 -2.36 -1.00
CA PHE A 70 1.61 -2.09 -0.14
C PHE A 70 1.32 -3.25 0.82
N ILE A 71 1.32 -4.49 0.32
CA ILE A 71 1.14 -5.69 1.15
C ILE A 71 2.21 -5.75 2.24
N VAL A 72 3.48 -5.54 1.88
CA VAL A 72 4.59 -5.53 2.85
C VAL A 72 4.37 -4.45 3.93
N LEU A 73 3.98 -3.23 3.54
CA LEU A 73 3.69 -2.15 4.49
C LEU A 73 2.56 -2.53 5.46
N VAL A 74 1.45 -3.10 4.97
CA VAL A 74 0.33 -3.54 5.81
C VAL A 74 0.78 -4.60 6.83
N PHE A 75 1.63 -5.55 6.40
CA PHE A 75 2.19 -6.55 7.31
C PHE A 75 3.14 -5.94 8.34
N MET A 76 3.98 -4.99 7.95
CA MET A 76 4.88 -4.29 8.86
C MET A 76 4.15 -3.44 9.91
N GLN A 77 3.01 -2.85 9.55
CA GLN A 77 2.15 -2.09 10.48
C GLN A 77 1.31 -2.99 11.41
N GLY A 78 1.37 -4.29 11.24
CA GLY A 78 0.60 -5.25 12.06
C GLY A 78 -0.84 -5.48 11.60
N GLY A 79 -1.32 -4.79 10.58
CA GLY A 79 -2.66 -4.95 10.01
C GLY A 79 -3.33 -3.65 9.56
N VAL A 80 -4.58 -3.74 9.15
CA VAL A 80 -5.39 -2.61 8.73
C VAL A 80 -6.21 -2.11 9.93
N PRO A 81 -6.29 -0.78 10.18
CA PRO A 81 -7.14 -0.24 11.24
C PRO A 81 -8.60 -0.69 11.10
N ASN A 82 -9.18 -1.17 12.18
CA ASN A 82 -10.57 -1.61 12.24
C ASN A 82 -11.47 -0.51 12.86
N THR A 83 -11.94 0.40 12.05
CA THR A 83 -12.82 1.50 12.49
C THR A 83 -14.26 1.05 12.80
N ALA A 84 -14.68 -0.11 12.32
CA ALA A 84 -16.01 -0.67 12.60
C ALA A 84 -16.11 -1.31 14.00
N SER A 85 -15.06 -1.27 14.80
CA SER A 85 -15.00 -1.85 16.14
C SER A 85 -14.58 -0.83 17.18
N ASN A 86 -15.01 -1.05 18.42
CA ASN A 86 -14.59 -0.29 19.59
C ASN A 86 -13.37 -0.90 20.31
N VAL A 87 -12.70 -1.87 19.70
CA VAL A 87 -11.40 -2.38 20.15
C VAL A 87 -10.34 -1.33 19.87
N ILE A 88 -9.49 -1.07 20.86
CA ILE A 88 -8.47 -0.03 20.77
C ILE A 88 -7.05 -0.59 20.85
N GLN A 89 -6.13 0.18 20.30
CA GLN A 89 -4.72 0.12 20.65
C GLN A 89 -4.34 1.34 21.48
N VAL A 90 -3.62 1.13 22.55
CA VAL A 90 -3.17 2.18 23.45
C VAL A 90 -1.82 2.69 22.97
N THR A 91 -1.72 4.00 22.82
CA THR A 91 -0.46 4.66 22.43
C THR A 91 0.47 4.73 23.63
N PRO A 92 1.78 4.47 23.47
CA PRO A 92 2.76 4.69 24.51
C PRO A 92 2.68 6.12 25.07
N ASP A 93 2.79 6.24 26.40
CA ASP A 93 2.67 7.50 27.14
C ASP A 93 1.31 8.23 26.98
N GLY A 94 0.29 7.53 26.49
CA GLY A 94 -1.08 8.03 26.38
C GLY A 94 -1.84 8.00 27.72
N ALA A 95 -2.86 8.87 27.85
CA ALA A 95 -3.70 8.94 29.05
C ALA A 95 -4.38 7.61 29.40
N MET A 96 -4.79 6.83 28.42
CA MET A 96 -5.38 5.51 28.64
C MET A 96 -4.37 4.50 29.18
N GLN A 97 -3.10 4.57 28.76
CA GLN A 97 -2.05 3.71 29.30
C GLN A 97 -1.79 4.03 30.78
N GLU A 98 -1.74 5.32 31.15
CA GLU A 98 -1.59 5.76 32.54
C GLU A 98 -2.75 5.30 33.42
N ALA A 99 -3.96 5.20 32.86
CA ALA A 99 -5.14 4.68 33.52
C ALA A 99 -5.18 3.14 33.61
N GLY A 100 -4.16 2.43 33.09
CA GLY A 100 -4.02 0.97 33.15
C GLY A 100 -4.71 0.20 32.05
N VAL A 101 -5.30 0.86 31.04
CA VAL A 101 -5.96 0.23 29.89
C VAL A 101 -4.91 -0.35 28.94
N LYS A 102 -5.21 -1.48 28.34
CA LYS A 102 -4.28 -2.23 27.47
C LYS A 102 -4.78 -2.29 26.03
N SER A 103 -3.85 -2.44 25.11
CA SER A 103 -4.19 -2.72 23.72
C SER A 103 -4.96 -4.02 23.59
N GLY A 104 -6.05 -4.01 22.81
CA GLY A 104 -6.98 -5.12 22.68
C GLY A 104 -8.23 -4.99 23.56
N ASP A 105 -8.26 -4.09 24.52
CA ASP A 105 -9.44 -3.80 25.31
C ASP A 105 -10.48 -3.07 24.45
N ARG A 106 -11.76 -3.10 24.89
CA ARG A 106 -12.88 -2.45 24.21
C ARG A 106 -13.42 -1.31 25.05
N ILE A 107 -13.57 -0.15 24.45
CA ILE A 107 -14.28 0.96 25.10
C ILE A 107 -15.77 0.79 24.88
N LEU A 108 -16.52 0.71 25.98
CA LEU A 108 -17.99 0.58 25.95
C LEU A 108 -18.66 1.93 26.13
N LYS A 109 -18.08 2.82 26.97
CA LYS A 109 -18.62 4.13 27.27
C LYS A 109 -17.52 5.14 27.56
N ILE A 110 -17.76 6.39 27.17
CA ILE A 110 -16.96 7.55 27.59
C ILE A 110 -17.92 8.56 28.21
N ALA A 111 -17.72 8.86 29.49
CA ALA A 111 -18.70 9.60 30.29
C ALA A 111 -20.12 8.98 30.14
N ASN A 112 -21.06 9.71 29.58
CA ASN A 112 -22.43 9.26 29.35
C ASN A 112 -22.70 8.73 27.93
N TYR A 113 -21.69 8.70 27.07
CA TYR A 113 -21.82 8.34 25.67
C TYR A 113 -21.44 6.88 25.42
N GLU A 114 -22.33 6.11 24.78
CA GLU A 114 -22.03 4.73 24.37
C GLU A 114 -21.12 4.71 23.13
N VAL A 115 -20.24 3.71 23.08
CA VAL A 115 -19.22 3.57 22.03
C VAL A 115 -19.33 2.17 21.42
N SER A 116 -19.68 2.10 20.14
CA SER A 116 -19.80 0.85 19.40
C SER A 116 -18.73 0.70 18.31
N ASN A 117 -18.20 1.79 17.83
CA ASN A 117 -17.20 1.85 16.75
C ASN A 117 -16.25 3.04 16.98
N TRP A 118 -15.31 3.24 16.07
CA TRP A 118 -14.31 4.30 16.16
C TRP A 118 -14.90 5.71 16.04
N ASP A 119 -15.92 5.88 15.20
CA ASP A 119 -16.55 7.20 14.99
C ASP A 119 -17.30 7.63 16.24
N ASP A 120 -18.07 6.70 16.88
CA ASP A 120 -18.71 6.94 18.15
C ASP A 120 -17.68 7.31 19.23
N LEU A 121 -16.51 6.64 19.24
CA LEU A 121 -15.44 6.91 20.18
C LEU A 121 -14.89 8.34 20.01
N SER A 122 -14.60 8.72 18.76
CA SER A 122 -14.09 10.05 18.45
C SER A 122 -15.07 11.15 18.85
N ASP A 123 -16.35 10.95 18.54
CA ASP A 123 -17.44 11.86 18.92
C ASP A 123 -17.62 11.95 20.43
N ALA A 124 -17.60 10.80 21.12
CA ALA A 124 -17.73 10.75 22.57
C ALA A 124 -16.59 11.45 23.30
N VAL A 125 -15.33 11.26 22.82
CA VAL A 125 -14.18 11.98 23.34
C VAL A 125 -14.34 13.48 23.14
N SER A 126 -14.69 13.92 21.92
CA SER A 126 -14.88 15.34 21.62
C SER A 126 -15.90 15.98 22.53
N LYS A 127 -17.09 15.35 22.67
CA LYS A 127 -18.18 15.84 23.53
C LYS A 127 -17.83 15.81 25.02
N ALA A 128 -17.14 14.77 25.47
CA ALA A 128 -16.72 14.66 26.86
C ALA A 128 -15.62 15.66 27.24
N THR A 129 -14.84 16.12 26.27
CA THR A 129 -13.72 17.05 26.50
C THR A 129 -14.04 18.51 26.20
N ASP A 130 -15.20 18.81 25.60
CA ASP A 130 -15.57 20.17 25.17
C ASP A 130 -15.64 21.19 26.32
N HIS A 131 -15.93 20.73 27.55
CA HIS A 131 -16.05 21.57 28.73
C HIS A 131 -15.03 21.27 29.82
N LEU A 132 -13.98 20.48 29.50
CA LEU A 132 -12.98 20.07 30.46
C LEU A 132 -11.96 21.20 30.73
N SER A 133 -11.66 21.37 32.02
CA SER A 133 -10.51 22.17 32.46
C SER A 133 -9.24 21.32 32.51
N GLU A 134 -8.08 21.98 32.47
CA GLU A 134 -6.80 21.27 32.54
C GLU A 134 -6.68 20.55 33.90
N GLY A 135 -6.51 19.24 33.84
CA GLY A 135 -6.40 18.37 35.01
C GLY A 135 -7.65 17.57 35.35
N ASP A 136 -8.78 17.87 34.73
CA ASP A 136 -10.00 17.08 34.90
C ASP A 136 -9.87 15.66 34.35
N THR A 137 -10.68 14.74 34.87
CA THR A 137 -10.75 13.35 34.42
C THR A 137 -12.10 13.04 33.79
N ILE A 138 -12.10 12.12 32.84
CA ILE A 138 -13.31 11.53 32.28
C ILE A 138 -13.41 10.06 32.67
N ASP A 139 -14.62 9.62 33.00
CA ASP A 139 -14.89 8.21 33.30
C ASP A 139 -15.03 7.44 31.97
N VAL A 140 -14.27 6.37 31.86
CA VAL A 140 -14.30 5.47 30.69
C VAL A 140 -14.63 4.08 31.16
N THR A 141 -15.68 3.47 30.60
CA THR A 141 -16.02 2.07 30.83
C THR A 141 -15.33 1.22 29.78
N VAL A 142 -14.48 0.34 30.25
CA VAL A 142 -13.66 -0.54 29.40
C VAL A 142 -13.99 -1.99 29.68
N LYS A 143 -14.14 -2.79 28.64
CA LYS A 143 -14.15 -4.24 28.73
C LYS A 143 -12.77 -4.77 28.39
N THR A 144 -12.12 -5.37 29.39
CA THR A 144 -10.78 -5.92 29.24
C THR A 144 -10.78 -7.16 28.34
N THR A 145 -9.63 -7.52 27.81
CA THR A 145 -9.45 -8.76 27.03
C THR A 145 -9.78 -10.02 27.83
N SER A 146 -9.69 -9.97 29.18
CA SER A 146 -10.13 -11.05 30.07
C SER A 146 -11.65 -11.15 30.25
N GLY A 147 -12.40 -10.16 29.76
CA GLY A 147 -13.87 -10.11 29.83
C GLY A 147 -14.43 -9.28 30.98
N SER A 148 -13.61 -8.77 31.88
CA SER A 148 -14.01 -7.88 32.97
C SER A 148 -14.45 -6.54 32.44
N VAL A 149 -15.44 -5.92 33.09
CA VAL A 149 -15.85 -4.54 32.80
C VAL A 149 -15.40 -3.65 33.96
N GLU A 150 -14.62 -2.63 33.63
CA GLU A 150 -14.00 -1.74 34.59
C GLU A 150 -14.29 -0.27 34.22
N ASN A 151 -14.47 0.56 35.25
CA ASN A 151 -14.54 2.01 35.07
C ASN A 151 -13.19 2.61 35.47
N VAL A 152 -12.57 3.31 34.56
CA VAL A 152 -11.28 3.98 34.77
C VAL A 152 -11.42 5.49 34.59
N ALA A 153 -10.85 6.25 35.50
CA ALA A 153 -10.77 7.68 35.38
C ALA A 153 -9.53 8.04 34.54
N VAL A 154 -9.76 8.61 33.38
CA VAL A 154 -8.73 8.97 32.41
C VAL A 154 -8.55 10.48 32.42
N ARG A 155 -7.31 10.95 32.51
CA ARG A 155 -6.97 12.38 32.41
C ARG A 155 -6.51 12.69 30.97
N PRO A 156 -7.35 13.31 30.13
CA PRO A 156 -6.97 13.62 28.75
C PRO A 156 -5.76 14.58 28.72
N LYS A 157 -4.85 14.32 27.79
CA LYS A 157 -3.70 15.19 27.55
C LYS A 157 -4.04 16.22 26.49
N LYS A 158 -3.67 17.49 26.69
CA LYS A 158 -3.90 18.56 25.74
C LYS A 158 -2.70 18.67 24.78
N ASN A 159 -2.96 18.63 23.48
CA ASN A 159 -1.96 18.86 22.45
C ASN A 159 -2.56 19.75 21.36
N ASN A 160 -1.89 20.84 20.99
CA ASN A 160 -2.33 21.80 19.97
C ASN A 160 -3.79 22.28 20.10
N GLY A 161 -4.27 22.44 21.34
CA GLY A 161 -5.63 22.92 21.60
C GLY A 161 -6.71 21.83 21.65
N SER A 162 -6.40 20.60 21.29
CA SER A 162 -7.32 19.46 21.37
C SER A 162 -6.93 18.49 22.49
N TYR A 163 -7.91 17.84 23.08
CA TYR A 163 -7.69 16.81 24.10
C TYR A 163 -7.58 15.42 23.47
N PHE A 164 -6.62 14.63 23.95
CA PHE A 164 -6.36 13.27 23.50
C PHE A 164 -6.34 12.30 24.67
N ILE A 165 -6.93 11.13 24.47
CA ILE A 165 -6.89 10.03 25.45
C ILE A 165 -5.79 9.02 25.14
N GLY A 166 -5.11 9.13 23.97
CA GLY A 166 -3.98 8.29 23.60
C GLY A 166 -4.40 6.88 23.15
N VAL A 167 -5.34 6.80 22.22
CA VAL A 167 -5.77 5.53 21.59
C VAL A 167 -5.79 5.65 20.09
N SER A 168 -5.68 4.50 19.43
CA SER A 168 -5.87 4.34 17.99
C SER A 168 -6.80 3.15 17.73
N PRO A 169 -7.38 3.04 16.53
CA PRO A 169 -8.24 1.89 16.18
C PRO A 169 -7.48 0.58 16.35
N GLY A 170 -8.16 -0.44 16.86
CA GLY A 170 -7.65 -1.81 16.86
C GLY A 170 -7.33 -2.26 15.43
N LEU A 171 -6.46 -3.24 15.29
CA LEU A 171 -6.08 -3.79 13.99
C LEU A 171 -6.88 -5.05 13.66
N LYS A 172 -7.23 -5.21 12.39
CA LYS A 172 -7.67 -6.48 11.85
C LYS A 172 -6.45 -7.41 11.76
N THR A 173 -6.50 -8.54 12.47
CA THR A 173 -5.34 -9.44 12.62
C THR A 173 -5.40 -10.67 11.72
N GLY A 174 -6.56 -10.98 11.14
CA GLY A 174 -6.74 -12.08 10.19
C GLY A 174 -5.92 -11.86 8.91
N PHE A 175 -5.36 -12.94 8.35
CA PHE A 175 -4.61 -12.84 7.08
C PHE A 175 -5.47 -12.21 5.98
N TRP A 176 -6.70 -12.67 5.80
CA TRP A 176 -7.63 -12.15 4.80
C TRP A 176 -8.11 -10.72 5.12
N ASP A 177 -8.25 -10.39 6.42
CA ASP A 177 -8.62 -9.05 6.87
C ASP A 177 -7.53 -8.01 6.61
N LYS A 178 -6.28 -8.45 6.40
CA LYS A 178 -5.13 -7.58 6.06
C LYS A 178 -5.02 -7.29 4.56
N VAL A 179 -5.62 -8.11 3.71
CA VAL A 179 -5.48 -8.04 2.25
C VAL A 179 -6.75 -7.55 1.56
N THR A 180 -7.89 -7.64 2.20
CA THR A 180 -9.20 -7.10 1.74
C THR A 180 -9.52 -5.77 2.39
#